data_0f063ffa54a7e781675812545bcbecb0
#
_entry.id   0f063ffa54a7e781675812545bcbecb0
#
_cell.length_a   1.000
_cell.length_b   1.000
_cell.length_c   1.000
_cell.angle_alpha   90.00
_cell.angle_beta   90.00
_cell.angle_gamma   90.00
#
_symmetry.space_group_name_H-M   'P 1'
#
loop_
_entity.id
_entity.type
_entity.pdbx_description
1 polymer ?
#
loop_
_entity_poly.entity_id
_entity_poly.type
_entity_poly.pdbx_seq_one_letter_code
_entity_poly.pdbx_strand_id
1 'polypeptide(L)' 'MEEKTLYTVTVFSENRVGLLNQISIIFNRRRLTIETLSVSPSALEGIHKFTITTYTDLETIQKVVKQI' A
#
# COMPACT_ATOMS: atom_id res chain seq x y z
N MET A 1 -23.26 -5.66 -6.15
CA MET A 1 -21.93 -6.27 -6.21
C MET A 1 -20.92 -5.20 -6.59
N GLU A 2 -19.90 -4.99 -5.75
CA GLU A 2 -18.91 -3.97 -6.01
C GLU A 2 -17.89 -4.45 -7.03
N GLU A 3 -17.57 -3.58 -7.95
CA GLU A 3 -16.56 -3.88 -8.95
C GLU A 3 -15.17 -3.75 -8.36
N LYS A 4 -14.31 -4.68 -8.72
CA LYS A 4 -12.91 -4.61 -8.35
C LYS A 4 -12.13 -3.86 -9.43
N THR A 5 -11.30 -2.94 -8.99
CA THR A 5 -10.49 -2.09 -9.85
C THR A 5 -9.06 -2.11 -9.34
N LEU A 6 -8.12 -1.89 -10.22
CA LEU A 6 -6.72 -1.76 -9.81
C LEU A 6 -6.51 -0.37 -9.19
N TYR A 7 -6.17 -0.37 -7.91
CA TYR A 7 -5.83 0.86 -7.19
C TYR A 7 -4.34 0.96 -6.98
N THR A 8 -3.84 2.17 -7.04
CA THR A 8 -2.45 2.49 -6.72
C THR A 8 -2.41 3.29 -5.44
N VAL A 9 -1.69 2.77 -4.45
CA VAL A 9 -1.50 3.45 -3.17
C VAL A 9 -0.05 3.91 -3.09
N THR A 10 0.15 5.19 -2.80
CA THR A 10 1.48 5.76 -2.63
C THR A 10 1.67 6.19 -1.19
N VAL A 11 2.76 5.73 -0.58
CA VAL A 11 3.07 6.04 0.82
C VAL A 11 4.52 6.51 0.91
N PHE A 12 4.75 7.55 1.69
CA PHE A 12 6.10 8.04 1.97
C PHE A 12 6.48 7.71 3.40
N SER A 13 7.68 7.16 3.60
CA SER A 13 8.14 6.78 4.94
C SER A 13 9.65 6.74 5.01
N GLU A 14 10.19 7.10 6.16
CA GLU A 14 11.60 6.92 6.46
C GLU A 14 11.90 5.52 7.00
N ASN A 15 10.90 4.80 7.51
CA ASN A 15 11.06 3.46 8.05
C ASN A 15 10.69 2.40 7.02
N ARG A 16 11.66 2.06 6.18
CA ARG A 16 11.45 1.13 5.07
C ARG A 16 11.01 -0.24 5.50
N VAL A 17 11.71 -0.85 6.45
CA VAL A 17 11.40 -2.22 6.90
C VAL A 17 10.10 -2.26 7.68
N GLY A 18 9.89 -1.30 8.57
CA GLY A 18 8.67 -1.23 9.37
C GLY A 18 7.43 -1.05 8.51
N LEU A 19 7.52 -0.21 7.48
CA LEU A 19 6.38 0.01 6.60
C LEU A 19 6.07 -1.23 5.76
N LEU A 20 7.08 -1.93 5.24
CA LEU A 20 6.86 -3.17 4.50
C LEU A 20 6.16 -4.22 5.35
N ASN A 21 6.57 -4.37 6.60
CA ASN A 21 5.93 -5.29 7.54
C ASN A 21 4.47 -4.89 7.80
N GLN A 22 4.23 -3.60 8.01
CA GLN A 22 2.89 -3.07 8.26
C GLN A 22 1.95 -3.32 7.07
N ILE A 23 2.42 -3.04 5.86
CA ILE A 23 1.65 -3.28 4.64
C ILE A 23 1.32 -4.77 4.51
N SER A 24 2.28 -5.65 4.72
CA SER A 24 2.06 -7.09 4.64
C SER A 24 0.98 -7.55 5.61
N ILE A 25 1.04 -7.07 6.85
CA ILE A 25 0.05 -7.43 7.88
C ILE A 25 -1.35 -6.94 7.49
N ILE A 26 -1.47 -5.69 7.06
CA ILE A 26 -2.76 -5.11 6.68
C ILE A 26 -3.38 -5.86 5.50
N PHE A 27 -2.59 -6.12 4.48
CA PHE A 27 -3.07 -6.81 3.29
C PHE A 27 -3.46 -8.25 3.58
N ASN A 28 -2.69 -8.95 4.42
CA ASN A 28 -3.02 -10.31 4.83
C ASN A 28 -4.32 -10.37 5.62
N ARG A 29 -4.53 -9.44 6.54
CA ARG A 29 -5.75 -9.41 7.34
C ARG A 29 -6.99 -9.21 6.50
N ARG A 30 -6.87 -8.43 5.43
CA ARG A 30 -7.99 -8.14 4.53
C ARG A 30 -8.05 -9.09 3.35
N ARG A 31 -7.15 -10.06 3.30
CA ARG A 31 -7.05 -11.06 2.22
C ARG A 31 -6.90 -10.39 0.86
N LEU A 32 -6.11 -9.32 0.82
CA LEU A 32 -5.80 -8.61 -0.41
C LEU A 32 -4.47 -9.10 -0.96
N THR A 33 -4.40 -9.21 -2.28
CA THR A 33 -3.18 -9.58 -2.97
C THR A 33 -2.47 -8.32 -3.44
N ILE A 34 -1.19 -8.19 -3.12
CA ILE A 34 -0.37 -7.13 -3.67
C ILE A 34 0.04 -7.54 -5.08
N GLU A 35 -0.42 -6.79 -6.08
CA GLU A 35 -0.08 -7.07 -7.47
C GLU A 35 1.34 -6.60 -7.78
N THR A 36 1.67 -5.39 -7.38
CA THR A 36 3.04 -4.86 -7.52
C THR A 36 3.40 -4.04 -6.28
N LEU A 37 4.69 -4.02 -5.99
CA LEU A 37 5.25 -3.21 -4.91
C LEU A 37 6.58 -2.67 -5.38
N SER A 38 6.72 -1.36 -5.36
CA SER A 38 7.95 -0.67 -5.70
C SER A 38 8.38 0.24 -4.57
N VAL A 39 9.68 0.33 -4.35
CA VAL A 39 10.25 1.25 -3.38
C VAL A 39 11.31 2.06 -4.11
N SER A 40 11.21 3.37 -4.00
CA SER A 40 12.16 4.26 -4.65
C SER A 40 12.51 5.44 -3.73
N PRO A 41 13.65 6.11 -3.96
CA PRO A 41 13.93 7.34 -3.25
C PRO A 41 12.89 8.42 -3.58
N SER A 42 12.57 9.26 -2.60
CA SER A 42 11.74 10.42 -2.84
C SER A 42 12.61 11.65 -3.06
N ALA A 43 11.97 12.80 -3.31
CA ALA A 43 12.67 14.07 -3.42
C ALA A 43 13.33 14.50 -2.10
N LEU A 44 12.83 13.97 -0.97
CA LEU A 44 13.38 14.26 0.35
C LEU A 44 14.38 13.18 0.74
N GLU A 45 15.57 13.57 1.14
CA GLU A 45 16.60 12.64 1.58
C GLU A 45 16.13 11.85 2.79
N GLY A 46 16.37 10.54 2.77
CA GLY A 46 15.97 9.65 3.86
C GLY A 46 14.53 9.19 3.81
N ILE A 47 13.71 9.74 2.91
CA ILE A 47 12.32 9.34 2.76
C ILE A 47 12.18 8.49 1.50
N HIS A 48 11.53 7.34 1.64
CA HIS A 48 11.29 6.44 0.53
C HIS A 48 9.83 6.51 0.08
N LYS A 49 9.62 6.34 -1.21
CA LYS A 49 8.29 6.29 -1.81
C LYS A 49 7.93 4.85 -2.09
N PHE A 50 6.83 4.40 -1.51
CA PHE A 50 6.28 3.06 -1.73
C PHE A 50 5.09 3.18 -2.67
N THR A 51 5.10 2.39 -3.73
CA THR A 51 3.98 2.34 -4.68
C THR A 51 3.44 0.92 -4.70
N ILE A 52 2.19 0.75 -4.31
CA ILE A 52 1.55 -0.56 -4.17
C ILE A 52 0.33 -0.58 -5.07
N THR A 53 0.18 -1.63 -5.86
CA THR A 53 -1.04 -1.82 -6.62
C THR A 53 -1.77 -3.07 -6.16
N THR A 54 -3.10 -2.98 -6.13
CA THR A 54 -3.95 -4.09 -5.71
C THR A 54 -5.32 -3.96 -6.35
N TYR A 55 -5.93 -5.10 -6.68
CA TYR A 55 -7.31 -5.13 -7.14
C TYR A 55 -8.24 -5.24 -5.94
N THR A 56 -9.14 -4.28 -5.81
CA THR A 56 -10.10 -4.25 -4.73
C THR A 56 -11.24 -3.27 -5.05
N ASP A 57 -12.15 -3.09 -4.12
CA ASP A 57 -13.22 -2.11 -4.23
C ASP A 57 -12.86 -0.82 -3.48
N LEU A 58 -13.62 0.25 -3.76
CA LEU A 58 -13.37 1.55 -3.17
C LEU A 58 -13.47 1.53 -1.65
N GLU A 59 -14.46 0.86 -1.12
CA GLU A 59 -14.67 0.79 0.34
C GLU A 59 -13.48 0.15 1.03
N THR A 60 -12.99 -0.96 0.50
CA THR A 60 -11.86 -1.67 1.08
C THR A 60 -10.58 -0.86 1.00
N ILE A 61 -10.31 -0.23 -0.14
CA ILE A 61 -9.08 0.55 -0.28
C ILE A 61 -9.07 1.77 0.65
N GLN A 62 -10.21 2.39 0.89
CA GLN A 62 -10.30 3.50 1.83
C GLN A 62 -9.94 3.06 3.25
N LYS A 63 -10.36 1.86 3.64
CA LYS A 63 -10.02 1.30 4.96
C LYS A 63 -8.54 0.98 5.06
N VAL A 64 -7.96 0.44 4.00
CA VAL A 64 -6.54 0.11 3.95
C VAL A 64 -5.70 1.38 4.12
N VAL A 65 -6.03 2.43 3.38
CA VAL A 65 -5.29 3.70 3.43
C VAL A 65 -5.30 4.30 4.84
N LYS A 66 -6.42 4.17 5.54
CA LYS A 66 -6.52 4.67 6.92
C LYS A 66 -5.66 3.88 7.91
N GLN A 67 -5.34 2.63 7.60
CA GLN A 67 -4.53 1.78 8.49
C GLN A 67 -3.02 1.93 8.24
N ILE A 68 -2.66 2.43 7.10
CA ILE A 68 -1.26 2.72 6.79
C ILE A 68 -0.89 4.10 7.34
#